data_ebabf5015b5369c81d5e1e0a8e581e14
#
_entry.id   ebabf5015b5369c81d5e1e0a8e581e14
#
_cell.length_a   1.000
_cell.length_b   1.000
_cell.length_c   1.000
_cell.angle_alpha   90.00
_cell.angle_beta   90.00
_cell.angle_gamma   90.00
#
_symmetry.space_group_name_H-M   'P 1'
#
loop_
_entity.id
_entity.type
_entity.pdbx_description
1 polymer ?
#
loop_
_entity_poly.entity_id
_entity_poly.type
_entity_poly.pdbx_seq_one_letter_code
_entity_poly.pdbx_strand_id
1 'polypeptide(L)'
;MKNIAIFASGSGTNAENIARYFANSENVNVAVVLSNNRNVGVHGRVNKLGVPSFVFSREEFIAGVPILEKLAEYDVCLIVLAGFMNKISDVILQAFPGKIVNIHPALLPKYGGKGMYGMHVHEAVVKAGERESGITIPVSYTHLRAH
;
A
#
# COMPACT_ATOMS: atom_id res chain seq x y z
N MET A 1 16.37 -0.27 8.14
CA MET A 1 15.45 -0.58 7.03
C MET A 1 14.02 -0.36 7.46
N LYS A 2 13.21 0.27 6.62
CA LYS A 2 11.83 0.52 6.96
C LYS A 2 10.93 -0.55 6.37
N ASN A 3 10.07 -1.12 7.20
CA ASN A 3 9.14 -2.14 6.77
C ASN A 3 7.82 -1.50 6.39
N ILE A 4 7.34 -1.80 5.20
CA ILE A 4 6.05 -1.28 4.78
C ILE A 4 5.09 -2.44 4.54
N ALA A 5 3.81 -2.15 4.69
CA ALA A 5 2.76 -3.08 4.36
C ALA A 5 1.98 -2.53 3.18
N ILE A 6 1.49 -3.41 2.33
CA ILE A 6 0.65 -3.00 1.22
C ILE A 6 -0.72 -3.61 1.42
N PHE A 7 -1.77 -2.78 1.31
CA PHE A 7 -3.15 -3.28 1.33
C PHE A 7 -3.66 -3.26 -0.10
N ALA A 8 -4.21 -4.36 -0.55
CA ALA A 8 -4.70 -4.50 -1.92
C ALA A 8 -6.01 -5.26 -1.95
N SER A 9 -6.90 -4.90 -2.87
CA SER A 9 -8.17 -5.58 -3.03
C SER A 9 -8.29 -6.32 -4.34
N GLY A 10 -7.58 -5.90 -5.35
CA GLY A 10 -7.74 -6.44 -6.70
C GLY A 10 -6.75 -7.54 -7.03
N SER A 11 -6.33 -7.58 -8.27
CA SER A 11 -5.45 -8.63 -8.76
C SER A 11 -4.05 -8.56 -8.17
N GLY A 12 -3.68 -7.42 -7.59
CA GLY A 12 -2.38 -7.29 -6.97
C GLY A 12 -1.28 -6.85 -7.91
N THR A 13 -1.61 -6.39 -9.10
CA THR A 13 -0.58 -5.94 -10.04
C THR A 13 0.25 -4.81 -9.47
N ASN A 14 -0.40 -3.82 -8.84
CA ASN A 14 0.33 -2.72 -8.24
C ASN A 14 1.14 -3.18 -7.05
N ALA A 15 0.59 -4.08 -6.24
CA ALA A 15 1.33 -4.62 -5.10
C ALA A 15 2.55 -5.38 -5.57
N GLU A 16 2.41 -6.17 -6.62
CA GLU A 16 3.53 -6.90 -7.19
C GLU A 16 4.61 -5.95 -7.70
N ASN A 17 4.21 -4.91 -8.41
CA ASN A 17 5.16 -3.96 -8.97
C ASN A 17 5.93 -3.21 -7.87
N ILE A 18 5.24 -2.84 -6.81
CA ILE A 18 5.89 -2.17 -5.68
C ILE A 18 6.87 -3.13 -5.00
N ALA A 19 6.46 -4.38 -4.80
CA ALA A 19 7.32 -5.37 -4.19
C ALA A 19 8.56 -5.64 -5.04
N ARG A 20 8.39 -5.69 -6.37
CA ARG A 20 9.53 -5.88 -7.26
C ARG A 20 10.48 -4.70 -7.22
N TYR A 21 9.90 -3.50 -7.18
CA TYR A 21 10.71 -2.29 -7.19
C TYR A 21 11.63 -2.23 -5.98
N PHE A 22 11.13 -2.63 -4.82
CA PHE A 22 11.92 -2.57 -3.60
C PHE A 22 12.60 -3.90 -3.24
N ALA A 23 12.56 -4.89 -4.12
CA ALA A 23 13.09 -6.22 -3.81
C ALA A 23 14.56 -6.21 -3.39
N ASN A 24 15.34 -5.32 -3.98
CA ASN A 24 16.76 -5.23 -3.65
C ASN A 24 17.12 -3.93 -2.94
N SER A 25 16.14 -3.25 -2.39
CA SER A 25 16.40 -1.99 -1.71
C SER A 25 17.05 -2.26 -0.36
N GLU A 26 17.98 -1.42 0.01
CA GLU A 26 18.62 -1.51 1.32
C GLU A 26 17.87 -0.68 2.34
N ASN A 27 16.94 0.16 1.90
CA ASN A 27 16.25 1.09 2.80
C ASN A 27 14.80 0.74 3.05
N VAL A 28 14.16 0.06 2.13
CA VAL A 28 12.73 -0.24 2.23
C VAL A 28 12.52 -1.73 2.00
N ASN A 29 11.73 -2.32 2.87
CA ASN A 29 11.36 -3.72 2.75
C ASN A 29 9.84 -3.83 2.71
N VAL A 30 9.31 -4.46 1.68
CA VAL A 30 7.88 -4.76 1.64
C VAL A 30 7.70 -6.00 2.50
N ALA A 31 7.27 -5.79 3.72
CA ALA A 31 7.26 -6.85 4.72
C ALA A 31 6.04 -7.76 4.62
N VAL A 32 4.91 -7.23 4.23
CA VAL A 32 3.67 -8.00 4.23
C VAL A 32 2.64 -7.34 3.33
N VAL A 33 1.78 -8.15 2.74
CA VAL A 33 0.65 -7.66 1.95
C VAL A 33 -0.62 -8.17 2.62
N LEU A 34 -1.57 -7.28 2.86
CA LEU A 34 -2.87 -7.64 3.42
C LEU A 34 -3.94 -7.38 2.38
N SER A 35 -4.88 -8.30 2.24
CA SER A 35 -5.94 -8.17 1.27
C SER A 35 -7.26 -8.56 1.88
N ASN A 36 -8.34 -7.96 1.40
CA ASN A 36 -9.67 -8.36 1.78
C ASN A 36 -10.23 -9.35 0.77
N ASN A 37 -9.42 -9.83 -0.15
CA ASN A 37 -9.86 -10.73 -1.20
C ASN A 37 -9.06 -12.02 -1.16
N ARG A 38 -9.77 -13.14 -1.20
CA ARG A 38 -9.11 -14.44 -1.20
C ARG A 38 -8.58 -14.81 -2.58
N ASN A 39 -8.78 -13.95 -3.55
CA ASN A 39 -8.30 -14.21 -4.89
C ASN A 39 -6.83 -14.52 -4.84
N VAL A 40 -6.44 -15.62 -5.45
CA VAL A 40 -5.05 -16.04 -5.47
C VAL A 40 -4.15 -15.10 -6.27
N GLY A 41 -4.74 -14.23 -7.06
CA GLY A 41 -3.95 -13.33 -7.90
C GLY A 41 -2.91 -12.56 -7.11
N VAL A 42 -3.34 -11.75 -6.12
CA VAL A 42 -2.40 -10.93 -5.38
C VAL A 42 -1.46 -11.81 -4.58
N HIS A 43 -1.98 -12.85 -3.95
CA HIS A 43 -1.16 -13.70 -3.09
C HIS A 43 -0.11 -14.47 -3.89
N GLY A 44 -0.49 -15.04 -5.01
CA GLY A 44 0.47 -15.73 -5.86
C GLY A 44 1.54 -14.80 -6.39
N ARG A 45 1.16 -13.57 -6.75
CA ARG A 45 2.11 -12.62 -7.30
C ARG A 45 3.17 -12.20 -6.28
N VAL A 46 2.76 -11.87 -5.06
CA VAL A 46 3.72 -11.39 -4.08
C VAL A 46 4.47 -12.51 -3.39
N ASN A 47 3.85 -13.68 -3.23
CA ASN A 47 4.54 -14.80 -2.62
C ASN A 47 5.71 -15.29 -3.47
N LYS A 48 5.64 -15.14 -4.78
CA LYS A 48 6.76 -15.50 -5.65
C LYS A 48 7.97 -14.60 -5.36
N LEU A 49 7.75 -13.43 -4.81
CA LEU A 49 8.81 -12.51 -4.49
C LEU A 49 9.27 -12.65 -3.04
N GLY A 50 8.76 -13.65 -2.34
CA GLY A 50 9.11 -13.87 -0.95
C GLY A 50 8.37 -13.00 0.04
N VAL A 51 7.30 -12.35 -0.40
CA VAL A 51 6.53 -11.47 0.48
C VAL A 51 5.33 -12.22 1.02
N PRO A 52 5.18 -12.34 2.33
CA PRO A 52 4.01 -12.99 2.92
C PRO A 52 2.76 -12.16 2.68
N SER A 53 1.64 -12.85 2.51
CA SER A 53 0.38 -12.16 2.31
C SER A 53 -0.71 -12.86 3.11
N PHE A 54 -1.67 -12.09 3.57
CA PHE A 54 -2.76 -12.60 4.41
C PHE A 54 -4.08 -12.01 3.98
N VAL A 55 -5.15 -12.76 4.23
CA VAL A 55 -6.50 -12.31 3.92
C VAL A 55 -7.21 -12.00 5.21
N PHE A 56 -7.84 -10.84 5.27
CA PHE A 56 -8.69 -10.47 6.38
C PHE A 56 -10.06 -10.07 5.83
N SER A 57 -11.10 -10.37 6.57
CA SER A 57 -12.43 -10.03 6.13
C SER A 57 -12.66 -8.53 6.18
N ARG A 58 -13.70 -8.07 5.52
CA ARG A 58 -14.08 -6.66 5.58
C ARG A 58 -14.34 -6.26 7.04
N GLU A 59 -14.99 -7.15 7.80
CA GLU A 59 -15.28 -6.89 9.20
C GLU A 59 -14.01 -6.76 10.03
N GLU A 60 -13.00 -7.55 9.72
CA GLU A 60 -11.73 -7.45 10.42
C GLU A 60 -11.02 -6.14 10.11
N PHE A 61 -11.10 -5.68 8.86
CA PHE A 61 -10.54 -4.38 8.50
C PHE A 61 -11.30 -3.25 9.19
N ILE A 62 -12.62 -3.38 9.32
CA ILE A 62 -13.41 -2.37 10.00
C ILE A 62 -13.09 -2.35 11.50
N ALA A 63 -12.96 -3.52 12.12
CA ALA A 63 -12.60 -3.60 13.52
C ALA A 63 -11.20 -3.06 13.78
N GLY A 64 -10.29 -3.32 12.88
CA GLY A 64 -8.94 -2.77 12.92
C GLY A 64 -7.96 -3.52 13.79
N VAL A 65 -8.37 -4.10 14.89
CA VAL A 65 -7.45 -4.75 15.81
C VAL A 65 -6.71 -5.93 15.19
N PRO A 66 -7.36 -6.85 14.47
CA PRO A 66 -6.64 -7.95 13.84
C PRO A 66 -5.59 -7.45 12.84
N ILE A 67 -5.89 -6.34 12.17
CA ILE A 67 -4.98 -5.74 11.21
C ILE A 67 -3.77 -5.17 11.95
N LEU A 68 -4.01 -4.43 13.04
CA LEU A 68 -2.92 -3.85 13.79
C LEU A 68 -2.00 -4.91 14.40
N GLU A 69 -2.56 -6.03 14.83
CA GLU A 69 -1.76 -7.12 15.36
C GLU A 69 -0.83 -7.67 14.29
N LYS A 70 -1.34 -7.82 13.08
CA LYS A 70 -0.52 -8.33 11.99
C LYS A 70 0.58 -7.34 11.60
N LEU A 71 0.24 -6.05 11.59
CA LEU A 71 1.22 -5.01 11.27
C LEU A 71 2.32 -4.96 12.33
N ALA A 72 1.95 -5.15 13.59
CA ALA A 72 2.95 -5.17 14.66
C ALA A 72 3.87 -6.38 14.55
N GLU A 73 3.34 -7.51 14.15
CA GLU A 73 4.11 -8.72 13.97
C GLU A 73 5.23 -8.52 12.95
N TYR A 74 5.01 -7.70 11.94
CA TYR A 74 5.99 -7.43 10.90
C TYR A 74 6.71 -6.10 11.08
N ASP A 75 6.51 -5.47 12.23
CA ASP A 75 7.17 -4.20 12.56
C ASP A 75 6.99 -3.16 11.45
N VAL A 76 5.76 -2.99 11.00
CA VAL A 76 5.43 -2.10 9.89
C VAL A 76 5.40 -0.65 10.36
N CYS A 77 6.01 0.24 9.59
CA CYS A 77 5.99 1.66 9.92
C CYS A 77 5.18 2.50 8.93
N LEU A 78 4.81 1.94 7.79
CA LEU A 78 4.06 2.68 6.78
C LEU A 78 3.13 1.74 6.05
N ILE A 79 1.92 2.19 5.78
CA ILE A 79 0.94 1.42 5.02
C ILE A 79 0.73 2.07 3.66
N VAL A 80 0.79 1.26 2.61
CA VAL A 80 0.55 1.73 1.26
C VAL A 80 -0.74 1.08 0.76
N LEU A 81 -1.69 1.91 0.36
CA LEU A 81 -2.94 1.42 -0.21
C LEU A 81 -2.76 1.34 -1.71
N ALA A 82 -2.74 0.15 -2.25
CA ALA A 82 -2.51 -0.07 -3.67
C ALA A 82 -3.74 -0.73 -4.25
N GLY A 83 -4.69 0.08 -4.63
CA GLY A 83 -5.96 -0.44 -5.16
C GLY A 83 -6.83 -1.04 -4.06
N PHE A 84 -6.71 -0.57 -2.85
CA PHE A 84 -7.51 -1.08 -1.74
C PHE A 84 -8.87 -0.42 -1.74
N MET A 85 -9.91 -1.23 -1.77
CA MET A 85 -11.26 -0.73 -1.96
C MET A 85 -12.03 -0.48 -0.67
N ASN A 86 -11.55 -0.99 0.45
CA ASN A 86 -12.26 -0.78 1.70
C ASN A 86 -11.83 0.53 2.35
N LYS A 87 -12.72 1.08 3.15
CA LYS A 87 -12.40 2.28 3.89
C LYS A 87 -11.48 1.90 5.04
N ILE A 88 -10.53 2.75 5.35
CA ILE A 88 -9.63 2.52 6.48
C ILE A 88 -10.34 2.95 7.77
N SER A 89 -10.34 2.08 8.75
CA SER A 89 -11.02 2.36 10.00
C SER A 89 -10.25 3.38 10.83
N ASP A 90 -10.95 4.04 11.74
CA ASP A 90 -10.32 5.01 12.62
C ASP A 90 -9.26 4.37 13.51
N VAL A 91 -9.45 3.13 13.89
CA VAL A 91 -8.48 2.41 14.72
C VAL A 91 -7.13 2.33 14.01
N ILE A 92 -7.14 2.03 12.72
CA ILE A 92 -5.92 1.95 11.95
C ILE A 92 -5.34 3.34 11.70
N LEU A 93 -6.20 4.31 11.38
CA LEU A 93 -5.75 5.68 11.14
C LEU A 93 -5.08 6.27 12.38
N GLN A 94 -5.61 6.01 13.55
CA GLN A 94 -5.05 6.55 14.77
C GLN A 94 -3.72 5.90 15.13
N ALA A 95 -3.52 4.66 14.74
CA ALA A 95 -2.28 3.95 15.03
C ALA A 95 -1.16 4.34 14.06
N PHE A 96 -1.52 4.82 12.87
CA PHE A 96 -0.53 5.18 11.85
C PHE A 96 -0.76 6.63 11.36
N PRO A 97 -0.70 7.62 12.24
CA PRO A 97 -0.99 8.99 11.84
C PRO A 97 0.05 9.49 10.85
N GLY A 98 -0.41 9.95 9.70
CA GLY A 98 0.48 10.44 8.65
C GLY A 98 1.31 9.35 7.99
N LYS A 99 0.98 8.09 8.24
CA LYS A 99 1.77 6.98 7.73
C LYS A 99 0.96 6.02 6.85
N ILE A 100 -0.11 6.50 6.27
CA ILE A 100 -0.90 5.72 5.35
C ILE A 100 -0.99 6.52 4.06
N VAL A 101 -0.48 5.97 2.97
CA VAL A 101 -0.52 6.65 1.68
C VAL A 101 -1.36 5.86 0.71
N ASN A 102 -2.13 6.55 -0.10
CA ASN A 102 -2.96 5.93 -1.11
C ASN A 102 -2.35 6.26 -2.46
N ILE A 103 -1.93 5.23 -3.18
CA ILE A 103 -1.26 5.45 -4.44
C ILE A 103 -2.26 5.51 -5.56
N HIS A 104 -2.32 6.66 -6.20
CA HIS A 104 -3.14 6.84 -7.37
C HIS A 104 -2.31 6.51 -8.58
N PRO A 105 -2.83 5.73 -9.49
CA PRO A 105 -2.10 5.40 -10.70
C PRO A 105 -1.84 6.63 -11.55
N ALA A 106 -2.65 7.66 -11.40
CA ALA A 106 -2.45 8.88 -12.14
C ALA A 106 -2.50 10.05 -11.19
N LEU A 107 -1.46 10.85 -11.18
CA LEU A 107 -1.39 11.99 -10.34
C LEU A 107 -1.80 13.18 -11.11
N LEU A 108 -2.94 13.66 -10.92
CA LEU A 108 -3.48 14.75 -11.70
C LEU A 108 -3.07 16.08 -11.14
N PRO A 109 -2.66 16.99 -12.02
CA PRO A 109 -2.42 16.79 -13.44
C PRO A 109 -1.02 16.23 -13.74
N LYS A 110 -0.18 16.19 -12.73
CA LYS A 110 1.15 15.75 -12.89
C LYS A 110 1.18 14.25 -12.95
N TYR A 111 1.98 13.62 -13.66
CA TYR A 111 2.07 12.17 -13.79
C TYR A 111 0.76 11.50 -14.22
N GLY A 112 -0.17 12.28 -14.73
CA GLY A 112 -1.37 11.71 -15.28
C GLY A 112 -1.20 11.49 -16.77
N GLY A 113 -2.17 10.93 -17.38
CA GLY A 113 -2.15 10.77 -18.81
C GLY A 113 -1.66 9.44 -19.27
N LYS A 114 -1.44 9.36 -20.57
CA LYS A 114 -1.11 8.09 -21.19
C LYS A 114 0.23 7.59 -20.71
N GLY A 115 0.29 6.34 -20.37
CA GLY A 115 1.52 5.74 -19.93
C GLY A 115 1.82 5.88 -18.44
N MET A 116 1.09 6.72 -17.74
CA MET A 116 1.35 6.92 -16.32
C MET A 116 0.44 5.99 -15.53
N TYR A 117 0.80 4.74 -15.46
CA TYR A 117 0.03 3.75 -14.72
C TYR A 117 0.99 2.72 -14.14
N GLY A 118 0.56 2.06 -13.11
CA GLY A 118 1.34 1.00 -12.50
C GLY A 118 2.73 1.46 -12.13
N MET A 119 3.72 0.73 -12.56
CA MET A 119 5.09 1.01 -12.22
C MET A 119 5.59 2.33 -12.77
N HIS A 120 5.03 2.78 -13.89
CA HIS A 120 5.48 4.05 -14.48
C HIS A 120 5.21 5.22 -13.52
N VAL A 121 4.09 5.20 -12.83
CA VAL A 121 3.77 6.25 -11.87
C VAL A 121 4.73 6.17 -10.69
N HIS A 122 4.97 4.97 -10.18
CA HIS A 122 5.83 4.79 -9.02
C HIS A 122 7.26 5.25 -9.34
N GLU A 123 7.76 4.89 -10.51
CA GLU A 123 9.10 5.29 -10.90
C GLU A 123 9.18 6.79 -11.09
N ALA A 124 8.16 7.41 -11.67
CA ALA A 124 8.16 8.84 -11.88
C ALA A 124 8.20 9.58 -10.55
N VAL A 125 7.44 9.13 -9.57
CA VAL A 125 7.41 9.76 -8.26
C VAL A 125 8.77 9.63 -7.58
N VAL A 126 9.35 8.45 -7.62
CA VAL A 126 10.63 8.21 -6.96
C VAL A 126 11.74 8.98 -7.66
N LYS A 127 11.78 8.96 -8.98
CA LYS A 127 12.81 9.66 -9.71
C LYS A 127 12.73 11.17 -9.55
N ALA A 128 11.54 11.68 -9.37
CA ALA A 128 11.36 13.11 -9.17
C ALA A 128 11.78 13.55 -7.78
N GLY A 129 12.09 12.60 -6.91
CA GLY A 129 12.49 12.94 -5.56
C GLY A 129 11.36 13.54 -4.76
N GLU A 130 10.12 13.19 -5.12
CA GLU A 130 9.01 13.80 -4.48
C GLU A 130 8.87 13.23 -3.14
N ARG A 131 8.96 14.03 -2.14
CA ARG A 131 8.92 13.56 -0.85
C ARG A 131 7.55 13.34 -0.45
N GLU A 132 6.63 14.08 -0.80
CA GLU A 132 5.36 13.87 -0.49
C GLU A 132 4.86 13.17 -1.54
N SER A 133 4.96 12.07 -1.53
CA SER A 133 4.47 11.37 -2.56
C SER A 133 3.23 11.74 -2.69
N GLY A 134 2.97 12.16 -1.96
CA GLY A 134 1.92 12.43 -2.22
C GLY A 134 1.76 13.26 -3.32
N ILE A 135 2.52 13.83 -3.81
CA ILE A 135 2.34 14.52 -4.87
C ILE A 135 1.05 14.33 -5.17
N THR A 136 0.41 13.90 -4.65
CA THR A 136 -0.87 13.75 -4.73
C THR A 136 -1.10 12.44 -4.32
N ILE A 137 -0.36 11.96 -3.54
CA ILE A 137 -0.74 10.83 -2.97
C ILE A 137 -1.37 11.30 -1.76
N PRO A 138 -2.61 11.25 -1.62
CA PRO A 138 -3.26 11.73 -0.45
C PRO A 138 -2.86 10.85 0.72
N VAL A 139 -2.33 11.45 1.71
CA VAL A 139 -2.02 10.76 2.92
C VAL A 139 -3.31 10.66 3.72
N SER A 140 -3.62 9.50 4.22
CA SER A 140 -4.85 9.31 4.93
C SER A 140 -4.70 9.74 6.35
N TYR A 141 -5.35 10.82 6.72
CA TYR A 141 -5.35 11.27 8.08
C TYR A 141 -6.75 11.03 8.61
N THR A 142 -6.92 11.26 9.87
CA THR A 142 -8.21 11.08 10.49
C THR A 142 -9.27 11.96 9.83
N HIS A 143 -8.89 13.13 9.40
CA HIS A 143 -9.86 14.04 8.79
C HIS A 143 -9.79 14.03 7.29
N LEU A 144 -8.85 13.34 6.71
CA LEU A 144 -8.70 13.34 5.29
C LEU A 144 -9.30 12.10 4.72
N ARG A 145 -10.05 12.25 3.68
CA ARG A 145 -10.62 11.12 3.08
C ARG A 145 -9.70 10.57 2.13
N ALA A 146 -9.63 9.29 2.08
CA ALA A 146 -8.87 8.63 1.05
C ALA A 146 -9.66 8.80 -0.21
N HIS A 147 -9.14 9.35 -1.18
CA HIS A 147 -9.85 9.58 -2.41
C HIS A 147 -9.42 8.62 -3.49
#